data_0cba7ddf0a89ec76465f5b36f275a6c8
#
_entry.id   0cba7ddf0a89ec76465f5b36f275a6c8
#
_cell.length_a   1.000
_cell.length_b   1.000
_cell.length_c   1.000
_cell.angle_alpha   90.00
_cell.angle_beta   90.00
_cell.angle_gamma   90.00
#
_symmetry.space_group_name_H-M   'P 1'
#
loop_
_entity.id
_entity.type
_entity.pdbx_description
1 polymer ?
#
loop_
_entity_poly.entity_id
_entity_poly.type
_entity_poly.pdbx_seq_one_letter_code
_entity_poly.pdbx_strand_id
1 'polypeptide(L)'
;MKPALKQTMQPAMTSVLSPHLRVATYNIHKGVRGVGPRKRLEIHNMTLGVEALDADLVFLQEVRLLNRAEARKFPDTLVGWPRMPQADYLAPDGYEVAYRSNATTRHGEHGNALLSRWPLGDIGHHDVSDHRFEQRGLLHVPVNWNGVIVHAIVAHFGLIHSSRVRQVQRLAEFIAAEVPPDELLIVAGDFNDWGEKLDAPMRSLGLTRAMTEGALPAHYNTFPSRMPVFSMDRFYTRGLRCLSTSVPRSVAWARMSDHLPLVAELALE
;
A
#
# COMPACT_ATOMS: atom_id res chain seq x y z
N MET A 1 10.04 1.10 62.44
CA MET A 1 10.90 1.25 61.24
C MET A 1 10.54 0.15 60.24
N LYS A 2 9.92 0.51 59.12
CA LYS A 2 9.66 -0.44 58.01
C LYS A 2 10.78 -0.32 57.00
N PRO A 3 11.30 -1.43 56.46
CA PRO A 3 12.38 -1.36 55.46
C PRO A 3 11.82 -0.92 54.10
N ALA A 4 12.54 -0.01 53.45
CA ALA A 4 12.22 0.50 52.12
C ALA A 4 12.47 -0.61 51.06
N LEU A 5 11.45 -0.91 50.26
CA LEU A 5 11.58 -1.78 49.06
C LEU A 5 12.44 -1.04 48.02
N LYS A 6 13.60 -1.60 47.72
CA LYS A 6 14.41 -1.20 46.57
C LYS A 6 13.62 -1.60 45.29
N GLN A 7 13.12 -0.63 44.57
CA GLN A 7 12.69 -0.84 43.17
C GLN A 7 13.91 -1.21 42.31
N THR A 8 13.97 -2.44 41.89
CA THR A 8 14.90 -2.92 40.88
C THR A 8 14.42 -2.34 39.54
N MET A 9 15.14 -1.34 39.02
CA MET A 9 14.97 -0.91 37.63
C MET A 9 15.29 -2.11 36.73
N GLN A 10 14.27 -2.63 36.03
CA GLN A 10 14.51 -3.53 34.91
C GLN A 10 15.26 -2.75 33.81
N PRO A 11 16.33 -3.32 33.23
CA PRO A 11 16.99 -2.70 32.09
C PRO A 11 15.99 -2.63 30.94
N ALA A 12 15.87 -1.44 30.34
CA ALA A 12 15.13 -1.26 29.11
C ALA A 12 15.63 -2.29 28.09
N MET A 13 14.74 -3.16 27.64
CA MET A 13 15.02 -4.02 26.48
C MET A 13 15.34 -3.09 25.31
N THR A 14 16.62 -2.97 24.97
CA THR A 14 17.06 -2.45 23.68
C THR A 14 16.52 -3.44 22.64
N SER A 15 15.38 -3.11 22.06
CA SER A 15 14.91 -3.82 20.87
C SER A 15 16.01 -3.69 19.82
N VAL A 16 16.62 -4.80 19.44
CA VAL A 16 17.49 -4.84 18.26
C VAL A 16 16.59 -4.48 17.09
N LEU A 17 16.70 -3.22 16.65
CA LEU A 17 15.91 -2.68 15.55
C LEU A 17 16.18 -3.55 14.33
N SER A 18 15.13 -4.03 13.68
CA SER A 18 15.27 -4.82 12.45
C SER A 18 16.02 -3.98 11.41
N PRO A 19 17.14 -4.46 10.86
CA PRO A 19 17.87 -3.75 9.83
C PRO A 19 17.12 -3.75 8.50
N HIS A 20 15.98 -4.41 8.43
CA HIS A 20 15.17 -4.59 7.23
C HIS A 20 13.78 -3.98 7.43
N LEU A 21 13.28 -3.36 6.37
CA LEU A 21 11.93 -2.82 6.26
C LEU A 21 11.10 -3.75 5.37
N ARG A 22 10.13 -4.43 5.98
CA ARG A 22 9.19 -5.27 5.25
C ARG A 22 8.01 -4.46 4.77
N VAL A 23 7.77 -4.43 3.46
CA VAL A 23 6.71 -3.63 2.86
C VAL A 23 5.77 -4.48 2.00
N ALA A 24 4.50 -4.13 1.97
CA ALA A 24 3.50 -4.77 1.13
C ALA A 24 2.70 -3.75 0.34
N THR A 25 2.33 -4.05 -0.91
CA THR A 25 1.33 -3.29 -1.67
C THR A 25 0.18 -4.20 -2.08
N TYR A 26 -1.06 -3.68 -1.99
CA TYR A 26 -2.24 -4.46 -2.27
C TYR A 26 -3.41 -3.60 -2.75
N ASN A 27 -3.85 -3.81 -3.99
CA ASN A 27 -5.14 -3.28 -4.45
C ASN A 27 -6.26 -4.17 -3.89
N ILE A 28 -7.06 -3.63 -2.97
CA ILE A 28 -8.10 -4.36 -2.25
C ILE A 28 -9.44 -4.41 -2.97
N HIS A 29 -9.53 -3.88 -4.19
CA HIS A 29 -10.76 -3.84 -4.98
C HIS A 29 -11.99 -3.42 -4.15
N LYS A 30 -11.85 -2.36 -3.35
CA LYS A 30 -12.92 -1.79 -2.51
C LYS A 30 -13.47 -2.73 -1.43
N GLY A 31 -12.68 -3.74 -1.02
CA GLY A 31 -13.08 -4.73 -0.02
C GLY A 31 -14.17 -5.70 -0.47
N VAL A 32 -14.44 -5.77 -1.78
CA VAL A 32 -15.50 -6.60 -2.37
C VAL A 32 -14.98 -7.37 -3.57
N ARG A 33 -15.64 -8.47 -3.90
CA ARG A 33 -15.34 -9.30 -5.06
C ARG A 33 -16.59 -9.60 -5.88
N GLY A 34 -16.41 -9.79 -7.19
CA GLY A 34 -17.49 -10.09 -8.13
C GLY A 34 -18.32 -8.87 -8.49
N VAL A 35 -19.31 -9.06 -9.34
CA VAL A 35 -20.16 -8.00 -9.88
C VAL A 35 -21.66 -8.32 -9.69
N GLY A 36 -22.48 -7.28 -9.61
CA GLY A 36 -23.95 -7.40 -9.54
C GLY A 36 -24.43 -8.26 -8.35
N PRO A 37 -25.36 -9.21 -8.58
CA PRO A 37 -25.89 -10.07 -7.51
C PRO A 37 -24.87 -11.03 -6.89
N ARG A 38 -23.79 -11.34 -7.63
CA ARG A 38 -22.74 -12.26 -7.17
C ARG A 38 -21.64 -11.54 -6.39
N LYS A 39 -21.78 -10.24 -6.13
CA LYS A 39 -20.83 -9.47 -5.35
C LYS A 39 -20.79 -9.99 -3.91
N ARG A 40 -19.59 -10.21 -3.38
CA ARG A 40 -19.32 -10.67 -2.02
C ARG A 40 -18.46 -9.66 -1.30
N LEU A 41 -18.69 -9.54 -0.01
CA LEU A 41 -17.85 -8.75 0.89
C LEU A 41 -16.68 -9.62 1.32
N GLU A 42 -15.46 -9.14 1.09
CA GLU A 42 -14.22 -9.86 1.41
C GLU A 42 -13.35 -9.11 2.43
N ILE A 43 -13.77 -7.92 2.85
CA ILE A 43 -13.00 -7.05 3.75
C ILE A 43 -12.58 -7.76 5.05
N HIS A 44 -13.42 -8.64 5.60
CA HIS A 44 -13.11 -9.41 6.81
C HIS A 44 -12.01 -10.44 6.58
N ASN A 45 -11.99 -11.09 5.42
CA ASN A 45 -10.90 -11.99 5.04
C ASN A 45 -9.62 -11.21 4.75
N MET A 46 -9.75 -10.00 4.18
CA MET A 46 -8.61 -9.12 3.92
C MET A 46 -7.93 -8.64 5.19
N THR A 47 -8.66 -8.42 6.30
CA THR A 47 -8.06 -8.08 7.60
C THR A 47 -7.09 -9.18 8.04
N LEU A 48 -7.52 -10.45 8.03
CA LEU A 48 -6.65 -11.58 8.31
C LEU A 48 -5.49 -11.69 7.33
N GLY A 49 -5.75 -11.37 6.06
CA GLY A 49 -4.71 -11.34 5.02
C GLY A 49 -3.66 -10.27 5.31
N VAL A 50 -4.07 -9.03 5.57
CA VAL A 50 -3.16 -7.92 5.87
C VAL A 50 -2.31 -8.22 7.10
N GLU A 51 -2.92 -8.75 8.16
CA GLU A 51 -2.19 -9.19 9.35
C GLU A 51 -1.16 -10.28 9.01
N ALA A 52 -1.52 -11.24 8.16
CA ALA A 52 -0.64 -12.34 7.73
C ALA A 52 0.52 -11.89 6.82
N LEU A 53 0.47 -10.69 6.23
CA LEU A 53 1.61 -10.12 5.49
C LEU A 53 2.75 -9.76 6.43
N ASP A 54 2.45 -9.47 7.70
CA ASP A 54 3.42 -9.05 8.73
C ASP A 54 4.38 -7.96 8.22
N ALA A 55 3.84 -6.99 7.49
CA ALA A 55 4.62 -5.93 6.85
C ALA A 55 4.67 -4.68 7.72
N ASP A 56 5.82 -4.02 7.79
CA ASP A 56 5.98 -2.76 8.52
C ASP A 56 5.18 -1.62 7.90
N LEU A 57 5.08 -1.62 6.55
CA LEU A 57 4.28 -0.68 5.78
C LEU A 57 3.38 -1.43 4.80
N VAL A 58 2.08 -1.07 4.75
CA VAL A 58 1.14 -1.64 3.78
C VAL A 58 0.53 -0.52 2.95
N PHE A 59 0.84 -0.52 1.66
CA PHE A 59 0.36 0.42 0.65
C PHE A 59 -0.91 -0.11 0.03
N LEU A 60 -2.06 0.51 0.31
CA LEU A 60 -3.37 0.02 -0.13
C LEU A 60 -3.98 0.92 -1.20
N GLN A 61 -4.55 0.32 -2.23
CA GLN A 61 -5.29 1.01 -3.29
C GLN A 61 -6.75 0.58 -3.29
N GLU A 62 -7.60 1.43 -3.86
CA GLU A 62 -9.07 1.26 -3.91
C GLU A 62 -9.74 1.13 -2.53
N VAL A 63 -9.17 1.79 -1.52
CA VAL A 63 -9.72 1.80 -0.15
C VAL A 63 -10.91 2.74 -0.06
N ARG A 64 -11.97 2.35 0.64
CA ARG A 64 -13.17 3.17 0.86
C ARG A 64 -13.23 3.74 2.27
N LEU A 65 -13.57 5.02 2.38
CA LEU A 65 -13.95 5.61 3.65
C LEU A 65 -15.40 5.24 4.00
N LEU A 66 -16.31 5.51 3.07
CA LEU A 66 -17.73 5.20 3.19
C LEU A 66 -18.30 4.83 1.82
N ASN A 67 -19.22 3.88 1.79
CA ASN A 67 -20.05 3.63 0.61
C ASN A 67 -21.48 3.23 1.00
N ARG A 68 -22.41 4.19 0.83
CA ARG A 68 -23.82 4.01 1.23
C ARG A 68 -24.55 2.90 0.45
N ALA A 69 -24.16 2.63 -0.80
CA ALA A 69 -24.77 1.59 -1.60
C ALA A 69 -24.33 0.19 -1.13
N GLU A 70 -23.04 0.03 -0.84
CA GLU A 70 -22.51 -1.24 -0.35
C GLU A 70 -22.97 -1.51 1.09
N ALA A 71 -23.00 -0.50 1.96
CA ALA A 71 -23.52 -0.64 3.32
C ALA A 71 -24.99 -1.11 3.34
N ARG A 72 -25.81 -0.67 2.36
CA ARG A 72 -27.19 -1.18 2.22
C ARG A 72 -27.25 -2.59 1.66
N LYS A 73 -26.31 -2.96 0.79
CA LYS A 73 -26.24 -4.29 0.19
C LYS A 73 -25.73 -5.34 1.17
N PHE A 74 -24.82 -4.94 2.03
CA PHE A 74 -24.22 -5.77 3.09
C PHE A 74 -24.60 -5.16 4.44
N PRO A 75 -25.83 -5.40 4.92
CA PRO A 75 -26.30 -4.79 6.17
C PRO A 75 -25.40 -5.20 7.34
N ASP A 76 -25.37 -4.33 8.34
CA ASP A 76 -24.56 -4.47 9.53
C ASP A 76 -24.98 -5.70 10.36
N THR A 77 -24.28 -6.77 10.09
CA THR A 77 -24.28 -8.04 10.83
C THR A 77 -22.86 -8.35 11.21
N LEU A 78 -22.57 -9.45 11.88
CA LEU A 78 -21.18 -9.88 12.22
C LEU A 78 -20.24 -9.95 11.00
N VAL A 79 -20.79 -10.07 9.79
CA VAL A 79 -20.03 -10.15 8.53
C VAL A 79 -20.51 -9.12 7.49
N GLY A 80 -21.19 -8.07 7.94
CA GLY A 80 -21.68 -6.98 7.10
C GLY A 80 -20.59 -5.93 6.79
N TRP A 81 -21.01 -4.84 6.17
CA TRP A 81 -20.11 -3.71 5.91
C TRP A 81 -19.60 -3.10 7.21
N PRO A 82 -18.25 -2.91 7.38
CA PRO A 82 -17.71 -2.31 8.60
C PRO A 82 -18.28 -0.91 8.86
N ARG A 83 -18.49 -0.57 10.14
CA ARG A 83 -18.95 0.76 10.56
C ARG A 83 -17.86 1.83 10.54
N MET A 84 -16.62 1.43 10.43
CA MET A 84 -15.45 2.29 10.35
C MET A 84 -14.88 2.33 8.94
N PRO A 85 -14.01 3.30 8.60
CA PRO A 85 -13.28 3.33 7.34
C PRO A 85 -12.53 2.03 7.09
N GLN A 86 -12.43 1.62 5.82
CA GLN A 86 -11.76 0.35 5.48
C GLN A 86 -10.28 0.34 5.87
N ALA A 87 -9.58 1.48 5.78
CA ALA A 87 -8.17 1.55 6.18
C ALA A 87 -8.00 1.22 7.67
N ASP A 88 -8.82 1.82 8.53
CA ASP A 88 -8.80 1.57 9.98
C ASP A 88 -9.21 0.13 10.30
N TYR A 89 -10.18 -0.40 9.56
CA TYR A 89 -10.66 -1.78 9.74
C TYR A 89 -9.62 -2.84 9.35
N LEU A 90 -8.77 -2.53 8.35
CA LEU A 90 -7.71 -3.42 7.87
C LEU A 90 -6.41 -3.32 8.68
N ALA A 91 -6.24 -2.22 9.42
CA ALA A 91 -5.01 -1.98 10.17
C ALA A 91 -4.84 -3.00 11.30
N PRO A 92 -3.70 -3.71 11.38
CA PRO A 92 -3.38 -4.53 12.54
C PRO A 92 -3.27 -3.66 13.81
N ASP A 93 -3.41 -4.29 14.98
CA ASP A 93 -3.30 -3.59 16.25
C ASP A 93 -1.96 -2.86 16.39
N GLY A 94 -2.01 -1.59 16.80
CA GLY A 94 -0.83 -0.74 16.98
C GLY A 94 -0.29 -0.08 15.72
N TYR A 95 -0.93 -0.27 14.56
CA TYR A 95 -0.56 0.46 13.35
C TYR A 95 -1.20 1.84 13.30
N GLU A 96 -0.44 2.80 12.78
CA GLU A 96 -0.96 4.10 12.37
C GLU A 96 -1.53 4.03 10.95
N VAL A 97 -2.52 4.89 10.66
CA VAL A 97 -3.26 4.87 9.40
C VAL A 97 -3.25 6.25 8.75
N ALA A 98 -2.84 6.30 7.50
CA ALA A 98 -3.02 7.46 6.62
C ALA A 98 -3.97 7.10 5.48
N TYR A 99 -4.93 7.98 5.18
CA TYR A 99 -5.86 7.83 4.06
C TYR A 99 -6.08 9.16 3.34
N ARG A 100 -6.19 9.11 2.01
CA ARG A 100 -6.68 10.23 1.19
C ARG A 100 -7.58 9.72 0.07
N SER A 101 -8.71 10.41 -0.10
CA SER A 101 -9.66 10.15 -1.17
C SER A 101 -9.08 10.62 -2.51
N ASN A 102 -9.15 9.77 -3.52
CA ASN A 102 -8.80 10.12 -4.91
C ASN A 102 -10.05 10.41 -5.74
N ALA A 103 -11.16 9.74 -5.43
CA ALA A 103 -12.38 9.83 -6.21
C ALA A 103 -13.63 9.87 -5.34
N THR A 104 -14.51 10.82 -5.61
CA THR A 104 -15.79 10.96 -4.93
C THR A 104 -16.92 10.64 -5.90
N THR A 105 -17.88 9.83 -5.45
CA THR A 105 -19.06 9.43 -6.18
C THR A 105 -20.32 9.76 -5.37
N ARG A 106 -21.51 9.71 -6.00
CA ARG A 106 -22.80 9.89 -5.29
C ARG A 106 -23.02 8.90 -4.13
N HIS A 107 -22.31 7.79 -4.09
CA HIS A 107 -22.48 6.74 -3.08
C HIS A 107 -21.41 6.75 -2.01
N GLY A 108 -20.35 7.49 -2.18
CA GLY A 108 -19.20 7.58 -1.28
C GLY A 108 -17.92 7.83 -2.05
N GLU A 109 -16.80 7.56 -1.42
CA GLU A 109 -15.48 7.85 -1.96
C GLU A 109 -14.57 6.63 -1.88
N HIS A 110 -13.47 6.67 -2.61
CA HIS A 110 -12.36 5.72 -2.50
C HIS A 110 -11.04 6.39 -2.83
N GLY A 111 -9.98 5.83 -2.29
CA GLY A 111 -8.64 6.39 -2.44
C GLY A 111 -7.54 5.42 -2.07
N ASN A 112 -6.44 5.99 -1.62
CA ASN A 112 -5.25 5.29 -1.20
C ASN A 112 -5.10 5.35 0.32
N ALA A 113 -4.51 4.29 0.91
CA ALA A 113 -4.14 4.28 2.31
C ALA A 113 -2.73 3.73 2.53
N LEU A 114 -2.10 4.15 3.61
CA LEU A 114 -0.87 3.58 4.15
C LEU A 114 -1.17 3.11 5.58
N LEU A 115 -0.86 1.85 5.87
CA LEU A 115 -0.84 1.32 7.23
C LEU A 115 0.62 1.20 7.64
N SER A 116 0.95 1.62 8.85
CA SER A 116 2.34 1.68 9.30
C SER A 116 2.49 1.19 10.74
N ARG A 117 3.46 0.30 10.96
CA ARG A 117 3.95 -0.07 12.30
C ARG A 117 4.79 1.06 12.92
N TRP A 118 5.24 2.01 12.11
CA TRP A 118 6.12 3.11 12.46
C TRP A 118 5.36 4.43 12.51
N PRO A 119 5.80 5.41 13.32
CA PRO A 119 5.15 6.72 13.40
C PRO A 119 5.10 7.43 12.05
N LEU A 120 3.95 8.02 11.75
CA LEU A 120 3.67 8.77 10.54
C LEU A 120 3.92 10.27 10.75
N GLY A 121 4.48 10.93 9.74
CA GLY A 121 4.53 12.38 9.63
C GLY A 121 3.29 12.97 8.96
N ASP A 122 3.43 14.17 8.41
CA ASP A 122 2.34 14.90 7.75
C ASP A 122 1.83 14.17 6.51
N ILE A 123 0.50 14.03 6.42
CA ILE A 123 -0.15 13.31 5.34
C ILE A 123 -0.43 14.26 4.16
N GLY A 124 0.32 14.11 3.07
CA GLY A 124 0.14 14.81 1.81
C GLY A 124 -0.80 14.09 0.83
N HIS A 125 -1.42 14.88 -0.05
CA HIS A 125 -2.18 14.36 -1.19
C HIS A 125 -1.90 15.20 -2.43
N HIS A 126 -1.63 14.54 -3.55
CA HIS A 126 -1.40 15.20 -4.82
C HIS A 126 -2.29 14.59 -5.92
N ASP A 127 -3.11 15.42 -6.55
CA ASP A 127 -3.99 15.01 -7.65
C ASP A 127 -3.17 14.80 -8.93
N VAL A 128 -3.18 13.56 -9.42
CA VAL A 128 -2.53 13.18 -10.69
C VAL A 128 -3.56 12.75 -11.75
N SER A 129 -4.83 13.10 -11.55
CA SER A 129 -5.90 12.80 -12.51
C SER A 129 -5.61 13.40 -13.87
N ASP A 130 -5.67 12.58 -14.92
CA ASP A 130 -5.44 13.02 -16.29
C ASP A 130 -6.72 13.51 -16.97
N HIS A 131 -7.84 12.92 -16.61
CA HIS A 131 -9.15 13.29 -17.12
C HIS A 131 -10.25 13.03 -16.07
N ARG A 132 -11.38 13.74 -16.22
CA ARG A 132 -12.49 13.77 -15.24
C ARG A 132 -13.16 12.41 -14.93
N PHE A 133 -12.98 11.41 -15.78
CA PHE A 133 -13.62 10.09 -15.61
C PHE A 133 -12.76 9.11 -14.84
N GLU A 134 -11.47 9.42 -14.62
CA GLU A 134 -10.55 8.57 -13.92
C GLU A 134 -9.71 9.41 -12.94
N GLN A 135 -10.27 9.60 -11.75
CA GLN A 135 -9.60 10.35 -10.68
C GLN A 135 -8.50 9.50 -10.04
N ARG A 136 -7.30 10.05 -9.95
CA ARG A 136 -6.11 9.42 -9.40
C ARG A 136 -5.36 10.40 -8.50
N GLY A 137 -4.80 9.90 -7.41
CA GLY A 137 -4.01 10.70 -6.47
C GLY A 137 -2.82 9.93 -5.95
N LEU A 138 -1.82 10.67 -5.50
CA LEU A 138 -0.72 10.17 -4.72
C LEU A 138 -1.02 10.47 -3.25
N LEU A 139 -0.89 9.47 -2.39
CA LEU A 139 -0.85 9.66 -0.95
C LEU A 139 0.61 9.63 -0.53
N HIS A 140 1.12 10.72 0.02
CA HIS A 140 2.49 10.84 0.50
C HIS A 140 2.52 10.95 2.02
N VAL A 141 3.38 10.15 2.65
CA VAL A 141 3.55 10.14 4.10
C VAL A 141 5.03 9.88 4.43
N PRO A 142 5.71 10.82 5.10
CA PRO A 142 7.00 10.53 5.73
C PRO A 142 6.78 9.56 6.89
N VAL A 143 7.60 8.51 6.98
CA VAL A 143 7.55 7.48 8.01
C VAL A 143 8.86 7.49 8.79
N ASN A 144 8.80 7.54 10.11
CA ASN A 144 10.00 7.48 10.95
C ASN A 144 10.38 6.02 11.23
N TRP A 145 11.19 5.44 10.35
CA TRP A 145 11.72 4.10 10.51
C TRP A 145 13.03 4.12 11.31
N ASN A 146 12.97 3.78 12.59
CA ASN A 146 14.14 3.72 13.47
C ASN A 146 14.95 5.04 13.55
N GLY A 147 14.29 6.19 13.44
CA GLY A 147 14.95 7.49 13.42
C GLY A 147 15.41 7.95 12.04
N VAL A 148 15.19 7.16 11.00
CA VAL A 148 15.44 7.52 9.60
C VAL A 148 14.11 7.81 8.92
N ILE A 149 14.01 8.90 8.17
CA ILE A 149 12.79 9.24 7.43
C ILE A 149 12.77 8.47 6.10
N VAL A 150 11.67 7.74 5.89
CA VAL A 150 11.34 7.09 4.63
C VAL A 150 10.09 7.74 4.06
N HIS A 151 10.21 8.39 2.92
CA HIS A 151 9.05 8.93 2.21
C HIS A 151 8.28 7.79 1.54
N ALA A 152 7.05 7.55 1.98
CA ALA A 152 6.16 6.55 1.40
C ALA A 152 5.13 7.23 0.49
N ILE A 153 5.09 6.85 -0.78
CA ILE A 153 4.09 7.33 -1.76
C ILE A 153 3.25 6.14 -2.21
N VAL A 154 1.96 6.19 -1.90
CA VAL A 154 0.98 5.22 -2.43
C VAL A 154 0.44 5.74 -3.75
N ALA A 155 0.62 4.98 -4.82
CA ALA A 155 0.16 5.31 -6.17
C ALA A 155 -0.90 4.32 -6.67
N HIS A 156 -1.85 4.82 -7.46
CA HIS A 156 -2.74 4.01 -8.27
C HIS A 156 -2.94 4.73 -9.61
N PHE A 157 -2.25 4.26 -10.65
CA PHE A 157 -2.22 4.91 -11.95
C PHE A 157 -3.40 4.51 -12.84
N GLY A 158 -3.60 5.27 -13.90
CA GLY A 158 -4.69 5.10 -14.84
C GLY A 158 -4.52 3.91 -15.79
N LEU A 159 -5.64 3.49 -16.39
CA LEU A 159 -5.67 2.36 -17.32
C LEU A 159 -5.06 2.68 -18.69
N ILE A 160 -5.02 3.96 -19.08
CA ILE A 160 -4.56 4.40 -20.40
C ILE A 160 -3.07 4.72 -20.33
N HIS A 161 -2.27 4.17 -21.25
CA HIS A 161 -0.81 4.36 -21.25
C HIS A 161 -0.38 5.84 -21.31
N SER A 162 -0.98 6.65 -22.18
CA SER A 162 -0.66 8.07 -22.26
C SER A 162 -0.98 8.84 -20.98
N SER A 163 -2.05 8.46 -20.25
CA SER A 163 -2.37 9.01 -18.94
C SER A 163 -1.30 8.63 -17.92
N ARG A 164 -0.85 7.37 -17.91
CA ARG A 164 0.23 6.93 -17.01
C ARG A 164 1.54 7.70 -17.23
N VAL A 165 1.90 7.98 -18.48
CA VAL A 165 3.10 8.78 -18.79
C VAL A 165 2.98 10.17 -18.18
N ARG A 166 1.83 10.84 -18.31
CA ARG A 166 1.59 12.17 -17.68
C ARG A 166 1.54 12.08 -16.16
N GLN A 167 1.02 10.99 -15.62
CA GLN A 167 1.01 10.75 -14.16
C GLN A 167 2.42 10.55 -13.60
N VAL A 168 3.33 9.89 -14.34
CA VAL A 168 4.76 9.82 -13.96
C VAL A 168 5.41 11.19 -14.00
N GLN A 169 5.07 12.06 -14.97
CA GLN A 169 5.57 13.44 -15.00
C GLN A 169 5.13 14.23 -13.76
N ARG A 170 3.85 14.14 -13.37
CA ARG A 170 3.34 14.77 -12.14
C ARG A 170 3.97 14.17 -10.87
N LEU A 171 4.21 12.87 -10.85
CA LEU A 171 4.96 12.22 -9.77
C LEU A 171 6.38 12.79 -9.68
N ALA A 172 7.06 13.01 -10.83
CA ALA A 172 8.39 13.60 -10.87
C ALA A 172 8.40 15.03 -10.30
N GLU A 173 7.43 15.85 -10.71
CA GLU A 173 7.25 17.22 -10.20
C GLU A 173 7.00 17.20 -8.69
N PHE A 174 6.15 16.30 -8.22
CA PHE A 174 5.85 16.14 -6.82
C PHE A 174 7.09 15.71 -6.01
N ILE A 175 7.83 14.70 -6.47
CA ILE A 175 9.06 14.22 -5.80
C ILE A 175 10.08 15.35 -5.72
N ALA A 176 10.26 16.12 -6.80
CA ALA A 176 11.22 17.23 -6.82
C ALA A 176 10.86 18.38 -5.87
N ALA A 177 9.56 18.58 -5.59
CA ALA A 177 9.06 19.62 -4.71
C ALA A 177 9.04 19.23 -3.23
N GLU A 178 8.68 17.98 -2.94
CA GLU A 178 8.27 17.55 -1.59
C GLU A 178 9.22 16.54 -0.94
N VAL A 179 10.12 15.91 -1.72
CA VAL A 179 10.99 14.85 -1.18
C VAL A 179 12.45 15.24 -1.35
N PRO A 180 13.18 15.52 -0.25
CA PRO A 180 14.60 15.85 -0.32
C PRO A 180 15.39 14.77 -1.09
N PRO A 181 16.39 15.18 -1.91
CA PRO A 181 17.08 14.24 -2.81
C PRO A 181 17.86 13.14 -2.07
N ASP A 182 18.30 13.42 -0.84
CA ASP A 182 19.11 12.49 -0.03
C ASP A 182 18.26 11.60 0.87
N GLU A 183 16.93 11.81 0.93
CA GLU A 183 16.06 11.01 1.78
C GLU A 183 15.56 9.75 1.05
N LEU A 184 15.28 8.73 1.85
CA LEU A 184 14.79 7.44 1.38
C LEU A 184 13.39 7.58 0.81
N LEU A 185 13.12 6.92 -0.31
CA LEU A 185 11.83 7.00 -0.99
C LEU A 185 11.34 5.62 -1.42
N ILE A 186 10.07 5.34 -1.16
CA ILE A 186 9.33 4.19 -1.67
C ILE A 186 8.09 4.70 -2.40
N VAL A 187 7.98 4.42 -3.69
CA VAL A 187 6.75 4.60 -4.47
C VAL A 187 6.16 3.23 -4.73
N ALA A 188 4.98 2.95 -4.19
CA ALA A 188 4.36 1.64 -4.28
C ALA A 188 2.89 1.72 -4.66
N GLY A 189 2.40 0.69 -5.33
CA GLY A 189 0.99 0.60 -5.68
C GLY A 189 0.71 -0.15 -6.97
N ASP A 190 -0.51 0.04 -7.47
CA ASP A 190 -0.99 -0.46 -8.74
C ASP A 190 -0.68 0.55 -9.86
N PHE A 191 0.26 0.21 -10.71
CA PHE A 191 0.70 1.05 -11.82
C PHE A 191 -0.12 0.82 -13.11
N ASN A 192 -0.99 -0.18 -13.14
CA ASN A 192 -1.80 -0.55 -14.31
C ASN A 192 -0.97 -0.67 -15.62
N ASP A 193 0.31 -1.02 -15.49
CA ASP A 193 1.27 -1.00 -16.61
C ASP A 193 1.47 -2.38 -17.23
N TRP A 194 0.53 -2.76 -18.08
CA TRP A 194 0.43 -4.06 -18.75
C TRP A 194 1.69 -4.49 -19.53
N GLY A 195 2.51 -3.56 -19.94
CA GLY A 195 3.68 -3.81 -20.78
C GLY A 195 5.01 -3.42 -20.14
N GLU A 196 5.03 -3.14 -18.83
CA GLU A 196 6.22 -2.73 -18.06
C GLU A 196 6.97 -1.52 -18.64
N LYS A 197 6.21 -0.61 -19.29
CA LYS A 197 6.76 0.56 -20.01
C LYS A 197 7.16 1.71 -19.06
N LEU A 198 6.75 1.64 -17.79
CA LEU A 198 7.05 2.69 -16.81
C LEU A 198 8.41 2.51 -16.13
N ASP A 199 9.05 1.34 -16.22
CA ASP A 199 10.34 1.10 -15.56
C ASP A 199 11.44 2.09 -16.02
N ALA A 200 11.50 2.41 -17.32
CA ALA A 200 12.47 3.37 -17.84
C ALA A 200 12.19 4.81 -17.39
N PRO A 201 10.96 5.36 -17.50
CA PRO A 201 10.61 6.64 -16.91
C PRO A 201 10.88 6.71 -15.40
N MET A 202 10.52 5.70 -14.62
CA MET A 202 10.78 5.68 -13.16
C MET A 202 12.27 5.68 -12.84
N ARG A 203 13.08 4.94 -13.62
CA ARG A 203 14.55 4.96 -13.48
C ARG A 203 15.15 6.33 -13.75
N SER A 204 14.60 7.10 -14.70
CA SER A 204 15.06 8.47 -14.96
C SER A 204 14.80 9.44 -13.80
N LEU A 205 13.94 9.09 -12.85
CA LEU A 205 13.70 9.79 -11.59
C LEU A 205 14.64 9.35 -10.44
N GLY A 206 15.64 8.52 -10.72
CA GLY A 206 16.49 7.93 -9.70
C GLY A 206 15.82 6.82 -8.89
N LEU A 207 14.74 6.23 -9.41
CA LEU A 207 14.00 5.16 -8.74
C LEU A 207 14.33 3.81 -9.36
N THR A 208 14.69 2.84 -8.51
CA THR A 208 14.96 1.47 -8.91
C THR A 208 13.78 0.56 -8.57
N ARG A 209 13.32 -0.24 -9.51
CA ARG A 209 12.29 -1.25 -9.23
C ARG A 209 12.83 -2.29 -8.27
N ALA A 210 12.12 -2.53 -7.17
CA ALA A 210 12.48 -3.57 -6.21
C ALA A 210 12.23 -4.94 -6.81
N MET A 211 13.30 -5.68 -7.06
CA MET A 211 13.27 -7.02 -7.66
C MET A 211 14.27 -7.94 -6.97
N THR A 212 13.88 -9.18 -6.74
CA THR A 212 14.81 -10.23 -6.29
C THR A 212 15.78 -10.58 -7.40
N GLU A 213 17.05 -10.56 -7.13
CA GLU A 213 18.07 -10.94 -8.10
C GLU A 213 17.85 -12.36 -8.61
N GLY A 214 17.91 -12.56 -9.94
CA GLY A 214 17.73 -13.84 -10.59
C GLY A 214 16.29 -14.39 -10.62
N ALA A 215 15.31 -13.69 -10.06
CA ALA A 215 13.92 -14.13 -10.13
C ALA A 215 13.35 -13.97 -11.56
N LEU A 216 12.52 -14.94 -11.96
CA LEU A 216 11.82 -14.89 -13.24
C LEU A 216 10.73 -13.80 -13.26
N PRO A 217 10.39 -13.20 -14.42
CA PRO A 217 9.33 -12.19 -14.53
C PRO A 217 7.99 -12.62 -13.91
N ALA A 218 7.60 -13.88 -14.09
CA ALA A 218 6.36 -14.42 -13.51
C ALA A 218 6.30 -14.40 -11.97
N HIS A 219 7.45 -14.23 -11.31
CA HIS A 219 7.52 -14.09 -9.86
C HIS A 219 6.74 -12.87 -9.35
N TYR A 220 6.69 -11.80 -10.13
CA TYR A 220 6.10 -10.52 -9.78
C TYR A 220 4.64 -10.36 -10.23
N ASN A 221 4.07 -11.36 -10.90
CA ASN A 221 2.71 -11.27 -11.41
C ASN A 221 1.69 -11.28 -10.28
N THR A 222 0.84 -10.26 -10.23
CA THR A 222 -0.18 -10.05 -9.21
C THR A 222 -1.61 -10.08 -9.77
N PHE A 223 -1.78 -9.87 -11.09
CA PHE A 223 -3.09 -9.76 -11.73
C PHE A 223 -3.24 -10.70 -12.94
N PRO A 224 -4.43 -11.26 -13.17
CA PRO A 224 -5.56 -11.36 -12.23
C PRO A 224 -5.25 -12.41 -11.15
N SER A 225 -5.75 -12.21 -9.93
CA SER A 225 -5.36 -13.00 -8.75
C SER A 225 -5.49 -14.52 -8.88
N ARG A 226 -6.42 -15.00 -9.69
CA ARG A 226 -6.64 -16.45 -9.93
C ARG A 226 -5.65 -17.09 -10.88
N MET A 227 -5.14 -16.31 -11.82
CA MET A 227 -4.15 -16.74 -12.82
C MET A 227 -3.26 -15.54 -13.13
N PRO A 228 -2.30 -15.22 -12.26
CA PRO A 228 -1.53 -14.00 -12.37
C PRO A 228 -0.54 -14.08 -13.55
N VAL A 229 -0.78 -13.20 -14.52
CA VAL A 229 0.01 -13.11 -15.76
C VAL A 229 0.60 -11.71 -15.98
N PHE A 230 0.16 -10.71 -15.18
CA PHE A 230 0.63 -9.34 -15.27
C PHE A 230 1.19 -8.84 -13.94
N SER A 231 2.32 -8.11 -14.00
CA SER A 231 2.97 -7.45 -12.88
C SER A 231 2.46 -6.00 -12.78
N MET A 232 1.24 -5.83 -12.22
CA MET A 232 0.59 -4.54 -12.08
C MET A 232 1.07 -3.76 -10.87
N ASP A 233 1.27 -4.47 -9.75
CA ASP A 233 1.69 -3.92 -8.48
C ASP A 233 3.21 -3.93 -8.39
N ARG A 234 3.82 -2.81 -7.96
CA ARG A 234 5.27 -2.64 -7.94
C ARG A 234 5.73 -1.79 -6.77
N PHE A 235 7.00 -1.93 -6.44
CA PHE A 235 7.77 -1.02 -5.62
C PHE A 235 8.89 -0.39 -6.46
N TYR A 236 9.05 0.92 -6.33
CA TYR A 236 10.21 1.65 -6.80
C TYR A 236 10.86 2.35 -5.62
N THR A 237 12.17 2.25 -5.46
CA THR A 237 12.91 2.73 -4.30
C THR A 237 14.06 3.65 -4.67
N ARG A 238 14.41 4.54 -3.75
CA ARG A 238 15.63 5.35 -3.77
C ARG A 238 16.30 5.24 -2.39
N GLY A 239 17.62 4.95 -2.35
CA GLY A 239 18.40 4.74 -1.12
C GLY A 239 18.09 3.44 -0.36
N LEU A 240 17.30 2.56 -0.98
CA LEU A 240 16.91 1.25 -0.41
C LEU A 240 17.12 0.16 -1.46
N ARG A 241 17.90 -0.86 -1.11
CA ARG A 241 18.07 -2.06 -1.95
C ARG A 241 17.05 -3.14 -1.59
N CYS A 242 16.56 -3.82 -2.59
CA CYS A 242 15.67 -4.98 -2.42
C CYS A 242 16.47 -6.23 -2.08
N LEU A 243 16.12 -6.90 -0.99
CA LEU A 243 16.69 -8.18 -0.59
C LEU A 243 15.89 -9.34 -1.18
N SER A 244 14.57 -9.23 -1.13
CA SER A 244 13.67 -10.24 -1.69
C SER A 244 12.30 -9.63 -1.99
N THR A 245 11.57 -10.29 -2.88
CA THR A 245 10.15 -10.02 -3.13
C THR A 245 9.38 -11.33 -3.12
N SER A 246 8.11 -11.27 -2.78
CA SER A 246 7.21 -12.43 -2.85
C SER A 246 5.78 -12.00 -3.17
N VAL A 247 5.05 -12.88 -3.85
CA VAL A 247 3.61 -12.74 -4.11
C VAL A 247 2.92 -13.92 -3.42
N PRO A 248 2.18 -13.70 -2.32
CA PRO A 248 1.41 -14.74 -1.66
C PRO A 248 0.39 -15.37 -2.62
N ARG A 249 0.56 -16.65 -2.92
CA ARG A 249 -0.26 -17.39 -3.91
C ARG A 249 -0.98 -18.54 -3.23
N SER A 250 -2.21 -18.30 -2.79
CA SER A 250 -3.08 -19.36 -2.27
C SER A 250 -4.50 -19.17 -2.77
N VAL A 251 -5.33 -20.20 -2.59
CA VAL A 251 -6.77 -20.12 -2.89
C VAL A 251 -7.45 -19.01 -2.07
N ALA A 252 -7.00 -18.76 -0.84
CA ALA A 252 -7.51 -17.69 0.01
C ALA A 252 -7.21 -16.31 -0.63
N TRP A 253 -5.95 -16.02 -0.95
CA TRP A 253 -5.57 -14.77 -1.59
C TRP A 253 -6.28 -14.56 -2.92
N ALA A 254 -6.37 -15.59 -3.76
CA ALA A 254 -7.06 -15.53 -5.05
C ALA A 254 -8.58 -15.29 -4.93
N ARG A 255 -9.15 -15.32 -3.73
CA ARG A 255 -10.57 -15.07 -3.45
C ARG A 255 -10.85 -13.71 -2.80
N MET A 256 -9.86 -13.02 -2.28
CA MET A 256 -10.05 -11.75 -1.56
C MET A 256 -10.20 -10.57 -2.52
N SER A 257 -9.30 -10.42 -3.49
CA SER A 257 -9.30 -9.35 -4.50
C SER A 257 -9.08 -9.92 -5.90
N ASP A 258 -9.17 -9.11 -6.92
CA ASP A 258 -8.72 -9.41 -8.29
C ASP A 258 -7.21 -9.22 -8.46
N HIS A 259 -6.52 -8.58 -7.50
CA HIS A 259 -5.08 -8.55 -7.36
C HIS A 259 -4.59 -9.50 -6.25
N LEU A 260 -3.32 -9.92 -6.34
CA LEU A 260 -2.56 -10.51 -5.24
C LEU A 260 -1.66 -9.42 -4.62
N PRO A 261 -1.37 -9.47 -3.31
CA PRO A 261 -0.40 -8.55 -2.74
C PRO A 261 1.02 -8.86 -3.24
N LEU A 262 1.83 -7.82 -3.37
CA LEU A 262 3.27 -7.93 -3.54
C LEU A 262 3.95 -7.53 -2.24
N VAL A 263 4.91 -8.31 -1.77
CA VAL A 263 5.70 -8.07 -0.55
C VAL A 263 7.16 -7.91 -0.92
N ALA A 264 7.87 -6.99 -0.29
CA ALA A 264 9.32 -6.84 -0.44
C ALA A 264 10.00 -6.68 0.92
N GLU A 265 11.22 -7.21 1.02
CA GLU A 265 12.17 -6.93 2.09
C GLU A 265 13.20 -5.93 1.57
N LEU A 266 13.31 -4.78 2.23
CA LEU A 266 14.20 -3.69 1.86
C LEU A 266 15.25 -3.47 2.95
N ALA A 267 16.45 -3.03 2.55
CA ALA A 267 17.53 -2.60 3.45
C ALA A 267 18.13 -1.30 2.94
N LEU A 268 18.81 -0.57 3.80
CA LEU A 268 19.62 0.59 3.38
C LEU A 268 20.67 0.16 2.36
N GLU A 269 20.93 1.02 1.36
CA GLU A 269 22.02 0.83 0.40
C GLU A 269 23.40 0.99 1.03
#